data_280ae4d2ab264d4b785a6dd94c6e8476
#
_entry.id   280ae4d2ab264d4b785a6dd94c6e8476
#
_cell.length_a   1.000
_cell.length_b   1.000
_cell.length_c   1.000
_cell.angle_alpha   90.00
_cell.angle_beta   90.00
_cell.angle_gamma   90.00
#
_symmetry.space_group_name_H-M   'P 1'
#
loop_
_entity.id
_entity.type
_entity.pdbx_description
1 polymer ?
#
loop_
_entity_poly.entity_id
_entity_poly.type
_entity_poly.pdbx_seq_one_letter_code
_entity_poly.pdbx_strand_id
1 'polypeptide(L)'
;MEAISSLGRKTLKAFKEEGITGVAKKTVSYLHTAKVRKIEAEMQMQYVGKIYKDVLFINGVDYTALPHPPRYRVQHQMEQLRANNIDCDENFYLHLDLDQVRNYRVFVIFRAPYTEKLGEFIRLAKELNKTVIYDIDDLVIDTKYTDTIKYLDTMTKEERQGYDEGVRNMQKVLKMCDAVVTTTERLAQELSNYAPKVFINRNTASEVMLQLSEEAYKKCSAEKEGSSKVKLGYFSGSITHNDDFILIKPAVAKLMEKYENVELHIVGILDIPKEFEAFQDRVIAHPFVEWQKLPELI
;
A
#
# COMPACT_ATOMS: atom_id res chain seq x y z
N MET A 1 -37.11 -10.03 -9.86
CA MET A 1 -37.21 -10.20 -11.33
C MET A 1 -36.68 -9.00 -12.13
N GLU A 2 -36.86 -7.75 -11.70
CA GLU A 2 -36.37 -6.56 -12.42
C GLU A 2 -34.85 -6.45 -12.52
N ALA A 3 -34.07 -6.91 -11.51
CA ALA A 3 -32.63 -6.84 -11.52
C ALA A 3 -31.99 -7.73 -12.62
N ILE A 4 -32.56 -8.91 -12.88
CA ILE A 4 -32.09 -9.84 -13.94
C ILE A 4 -32.37 -9.25 -15.32
N SER A 5 -33.51 -8.56 -15.52
CA SER A 5 -33.82 -7.88 -16.77
C SER A 5 -32.89 -6.69 -17.07
N SER A 6 -32.45 -5.99 -16.04
CA SER A 6 -31.52 -4.86 -16.16
C SER A 6 -30.09 -5.33 -16.52
N LEU A 7 -29.62 -6.40 -15.90
CA LEU A 7 -28.29 -6.99 -16.19
C LEU A 7 -28.26 -7.57 -17.61
N GLY A 8 -29.29 -8.28 -18.03
CA GLY A 8 -29.43 -8.81 -19.39
C GLY A 8 -29.40 -7.71 -20.47
N ARG A 9 -30.08 -6.59 -20.24
CA ARG A 9 -30.05 -5.43 -21.15
C ARG A 9 -28.65 -4.80 -21.24
N LYS A 10 -27.93 -4.67 -20.12
CA LYS A 10 -26.55 -4.14 -20.09
C LYS A 10 -25.58 -5.06 -20.81
N THR A 11 -25.72 -6.38 -20.65
CA THR A 11 -24.89 -7.38 -21.32
C THR A 11 -25.12 -7.37 -22.83
N LEU A 12 -26.37 -7.30 -23.25
CA LEU A 12 -26.73 -7.22 -24.69
C LEU A 12 -26.24 -5.94 -25.36
N LYS A 13 -26.27 -4.81 -24.63
CA LYS A 13 -25.72 -3.54 -25.09
C LYS A 13 -24.19 -3.62 -25.22
N ALA A 14 -23.49 -4.16 -24.23
CA ALA A 14 -22.04 -4.33 -24.28
C ALA A 14 -21.61 -5.28 -25.42
N PHE A 15 -22.39 -6.35 -25.68
CA PHE A 15 -22.13 -7.26 -26.79
C PHE A 15 -22.28 -6.57 -28.17
N LYS A 16 -23.28 -5.73 -28.32
CA LYS A 16 -23.51 -4.98 -29.58
C LYS A 16 -22.46 -3.90 -29.84
N GLU A 17 -21.95 -3.25 -28.79
CA GLU A 17 -21.03 -2.10 -28.91
C GLU A 17 -19.54 -2.56 -28.94
N GLU A 18 -19.16 -3.59 -28.19
CA GLU A 18 -17.76 -3.93 -27.92
C GLU A 18 -17.42 -5.43 -28.20
N GLY A 19 -18.40 -6.22 -28.65
CA GLY A 19 -18.22 -7.64 -28.94
C GLY A 19 -17.97 -8.49 -27.70
N ILE A 20 -17.52 -9.74 -27.92
CA ILE A 20 -17.30 -10.75 -26.86
C ILE A 20 -16.23 -10.28 -25.85
N THR A 21 -15.18 -9.62 -26.32
CA THR A 21 -14.08 -9.12 -25.48
C THR A 21 -14.52 -8.00 -24.55
N GLY A 22 -15.42 -7.13 -24.99
CA GLY A 22 -16.02 -6.08 -24.18
C GLY A 22 -16.94 -6.62 -23.09
N VAL A 23 -17.74 -7.64 -23.43
CA VAL A 23 -18.57 -8.37 -22.43
C VAL A 23 -17.69 -9.03 -21.38
N ALA A 24 -16.62 -9.73 -21.78
CA ALA A 24 -15.71 -10.38 -20.85
C ALA A 24 -15.05 -9.38 -19.89
N LYS A 25 -14.53 -8.24 -20.39
CA LYS A 25 -13.96 -7.18 -19.55
C LYS A 25 -14.98 -6.61 -18.55
N LYS A 26 -16.19 -6.31 -19.00
CA LYS A 26 -17.26 -5.77 -18.14
C LYS A 26 -17.74 -6.80 -17.12
N THR A 27 -17.77 -8.09 -17.47
CA THR A 27 -18.11 -9.17 -16.54
C THR A 27 -17.05 -9.30 -15.44
N VAL A 28 -15.76 -9.29 -15.80
CA VAL A 28 -14.65 -9.33 -14.83
C VAL A 28 -14.72 -8.11 -13.91
N SER A 29 -14.91 -6.91 -14.45
CA SER A 29 -15.07 -5.68 -13.67
C SER A 29 -16.28 -5.73 -12.73
N TYR A 30 -17.41 -6.27 -13.19
CA TYR A 30 -18.60 -6.44 -12.36
C TYR A 30 -18.39 -7.44 -11.22
N LEU A 31 -17.74 -8.58 -11.50
CA LEU A 31 -17.42 -9.59 -10.49
C LEU A 31 -16.43 -9.05 -9.47
N HIS A 32 -15.43 -8.30 -9.92
CA HIS A 32 -14.49 -7.61 -9.03
C HIS A 32 -15.21 -6.62 -8.12
N THR A 33 -16.06 -5.74 -8.69
CA THR A 33 -16.86 -4.77 -7.92
C THR A 33 -17.81 -5.46 -6.95
N ALA A 34 -18.43 -6.59 -7.34
CA ALA A 34 -19.31 -7.36 -6.45
C ALA A 34 -18.52 -8.01 -5.30
N LYS A 35 -17.31 -8.50 -5.55
CA LYS A 35 -16.41 -9.04 -4.52
C LYS A 35 -16.00 -7.95 -3.53
N VAL A 36 -15.60 -6.78 -4.03
CA VAL A 36 -15.25 -5.62 -3.20
C VAL A 36 -16.43 -5.22 -2.31
N ARG A 37 -17.64 -5.05 -2.88
CA ARG A 37 -18.85 -4.72 -2.10
C ARG A 37 -19.20 -5.76 -1.03
N LYS A 38 -18.90 -7.04 -1.29
CA LYS A 38 -19.12 -8.09 -0.29
C LYS A 38 -18.14 -7.95 0.88
N ILE A 39 -16.86 -7.71 0.58
CA ILE A 39 -15.83 -7.45 1.59
C ILE A 39 -16.20 -6.20 2.41
N GLU A 40 -16.63 -5.13 1.75
CA GLU A 40 -17.08 -3.89 2.37
C GLU A 40 -18.26 -4.12 3.32
N ALA A 41 -19.26 -4.90 2.89
CA ALA A 41 -20.41 -5.24 3.71
C ALA A 41 -20.03 -6.10 4.93
N GLU A 42 -19.09 -7.05 4.75
CA GLU A 42 -18.55 -7.86 5.85
C GLU A 42 -17.76 -7.00 6.84
N MET A 43 -16.95 -6.06 6.36
CA MET A 43 -16.25 -5.09 7.21
C MET A 43 -17.24 -4.19 7.97
N GLN A 44 -18.29 -3.68 7.33
CA GLN A 44 -19.32 -2.89 8.00
C GLN A 44 -20.08 -3.67 9.08
N MET A 45 -20.34 -4.96 8.87
CA MET A 45 -20.98 -5.81 9.89
C MET A 45 -20.13 -6.00 11.15
N GLN A 46 -18.80 -5.90 11.07
CA GLN A 46 -17.93 -5.98 12.23
C GLN A 46 -18.06 -4.78 13.17
N TYR A 47 -18.59 -3.65 12.68
CA TYR A 47 -18.78 -2.43 13.48
C TYR A 47 -20.11 -2.40 14.28
N VAL A 48 -21.05 -3.29 13.97
CA VAL A 48 -22.35 -3.33 14.65
C VAL A 48 -22.16 -3.99 16.04
N GLY A 49 -22.04 -3.18 17.09
CA GLY A 49 -22.10 -3.63 18.48
C GLY A 49 -21.04 -3.10 19.47
N LYS A 50 -20.02 -2.36 19.05
CA LYS A 50 -19.05 -1.75 19.95
C LYS A 50 -19.21 -0.23 20.02
N ILE A 51 -19.68 0.25 21.18
CA ILE A 51 -20.12 1.65 21.36
C ILE A 51 -18.95 2.62 21.49
N TYR A 52 -17.75 2.19 21.94
CA TYR A 52 -16.60 3.06 22.15
C TYR A 52 -15.28 2.30 22.07
N LYS A 53 -14.32 2.84 21.30
CA LYS A 53 -12.97 2.32 21.14
C LYS A 53 -11.93 3.44 21.17
N ASP A 54 -10.66 3.07 21.26
CA ASP A 54 -9.60 4.05 21.39
C ASP A 54 -9.22 4.67 20.04
N VAL A 55 -8.96 3.87 19.01
CA VAL A 55 -8.39 4.34 17.75
C VAL A 55 -9.18 3.87 16.54
N LEU A 56 -9.48 4.76 15.60
CA LEU A 56 -9.91 4.43 14.24
C LEU A 56 -8.81 4.77 13.25
N PHE A 57 -8.33 3.76 12.53
CA PHE A 57 -7.51 3.95 11.33
C PHE A 57 -8.42 4.24 10.14
N ILE A 58 -8.16 5.35 9.46
CA ILE A 58 -8.85 5.74 8.23
C ILE A 58 -7.89 5.53 7.07
N ASN A 59 -8.03 4.39 6.39
CA ASN A 59 -7.15 3.99 5.32
C ASN A 59 -7.55 4.67 4.00
N GLY A 60 -6.60 5.36 3.36
CA GLY A 60 -6.79 6.01 2.06
C GLY A 60 -6.36 5.16 0.87
N VAL A 61 -5.81 3.97 1.11
CA VAL A 61 -5.22 3.11 0.08
C VAL A 61 -6.07 1.86 -0.12
N ASP A 62 -6.44 1.58 -1.36
CA ASP A 62 -7.12 0.34 -1.72
C ASP A 62 -6.13 -0.84 -1.67
N TYR A 63 -6.42 -1.83 -0.82
CA TYR A 63 -5.62 -3.06 -0.69
C TYR A 63 -5.50 -3.85 -1.99
N THR A 64 -6.45 -3.71 -2.91
CA THR A 64 -6.41 -4.42 -4.19
C THR A 64 -5.46 -3.77 -5.19
N ALA A 65 -5.27 -2.46 -5.06
CA ALA A 65 -4.38 -1.68 -5.92
C ALA A 65 -2.95 -1.64 -5.37
N LEU A 66 -2.81 -1.47 -4.05
CA LEU A 66 -1.51 -1.32 -3.39
C LEU A 66 -1.54 -1.96 -2.00
N PRO A 67 -1.35 -3.30 -1.88
CA PRO A 67 -1.59 -4.03 -0.62
C PRO A 67 -0.54 -3.78 0.46
N HIS A 68 0.71 -3.45 0.11
CA HIS A 68 1.81 -3.41 1.07
C HIS A 68 1.80 -2.20 2.01
N PRO A 69 1.67 -0.94 1.55
CA PRO A 69 1.73 0.21 2.46
C PRO A 69 0.69 0.15 3.59
N PRO A 70 -0.60 -0.15 3.34
CA PRO A 70 -1.54 -0.28 4.44
C PRO A 70 -1.26 -1.49 5.35
N ARG A 71 -0.64 -2.58 4.83
CA ARG A 71 -0.19 -3.67 5.70
C ARG A 71 0.79 -3.17 6.76
N TYR A 72 1.81 -2.41 6.37
CA TYR A 72 2.83 -1.91 7.27
C TYR A 72 2.35 -0.72 8.12
N ARG A 73 1.54 0.18 7.55
CA ARG A 73 1.17 1.44 8.21
C ARG A 73 -0.16 1.40 8.94
N VAL A 74 -1.04 0.46 8.62
CA VAL A 74 -2.34 0.30 9.28
C VAL A 74 -2.37 -0.99 10.09
N GLN A 75 -2.27 -2.14 9.43
CA GLN A 75 -2.47 -3.42 10.10
C GLN A 75 -1.40 -3.75 11.16
N HIS A 76 -0.11 -3.56 10.87
CA HIS A 76 0.96 -3.77 11.87
C HIS A 76 0.80 -2.83 13.06
N GLN A 77 0.42 -1.58 12.85
CA GLN A 77 0.17 -0.66 13.95
C GLN A 77 -1.05 -1.09 14.78
N MET A 78 -2.11 -1.57 14.13
CA MET A 78 -3.27 -2.13 14.83
C MET A 78 -2.89 -3.37 15.66
N GLU A 79 -2.05 -4.25 15.11
CA GLU A 79 -1.51 -5.41 15.85
C GLU A 79 -0.73 -4.96 17.10
N GLN A 80 0.14 -3.95 16.97
CA GLN A 80 0.90 -3.38 18.09
C GLN A 80 -0.02 -2.75 19.15
N LEU A 81 -1.01 -1.98 18.73
CA LEU A 81 -1.96 -1.35 19.65
C LEU A 81 -2.77 -2.39 20.43
N ARG A 82 -3.28 -3.40 19.72
CA ARG A 82 -4.04 -4.49 20.33
C ARG A 82 -3.21 -5.33 21.31
N ALA A 83 -1.94 -5.58 20.99
CA ALA A 83 -1.01 -6.24 21.90
C ALA A 83 -0.77 -5.44 23.21
N ASN A 84 -1.03 -4.13 23.18
CA ASN A 84 -0.98 -3.23 24.34
C ASN A 84 -2.37 -2.90 24.91
N ASN A 85 -3.39 -3.71 24.62
CA ASN A 85 -4.76 -3.53 25.08
C ASN A 85 -5.42 -2.21 24.64
N ILE A 86 -5.01 -1.66 23.52
CA ILE A 86 -5.63 -0.49 22.90
C ILE A 86 -6.57 -0.97 21.79
N ASP A 87 -7.86 -0.74 21.96
CA ASP A 87 -8.88 -1.15 21.00
C ASP A 87 -8.82 -0.27 19.76
N CYS A 88 -8.75 -0.91 18.59
CA CYS A 88 -8.69 -0.18 17.32
C CYS A 88 -9.42 -0.90 16.20
N ASP A 89 -9.95 -0.09 15.28
CA ASP A 89 -10.58 -0.54 14.05
C ASP A 89 -9.97 0.15 12.83
N GLU A 90 -10.30 -0.36 11.66
CA GLU A 90 -9.97 0.24 10.37
C GLU A 90 -11.25 0.51 9.59
N ASN A 91 -11.28 1.63 8.86
CA ASN A 91 -12.29 1.92 7.85
C ASN A 91 -11.63 2.54 6.63
N PHE A 92 -12.20 2.30 5.46
CA PHE A 92 -11.75 2.95 4.23
C PHE A 92 -12.31 4.38 4.16
N TYR A 93 -11.51 5.35 3.75
CA TYR A 93 -11.88 6.77 3.82
C TYR A 93 -13.15 7.16 3.06
N LEU A 94 -13.52 6.42 2.01
CA LEU A 94 -14.76 6.63 1.26
C LEU A 94 -16.01 6.09 1.98
N HIS A 95 -15.82 5.18 2.94
CA HIS A 95 -16.91 4.53 3.67
C HIS A 95 -17.16 5.13 5.06
N LEU A 96 -16.50 6.23 5.38
CA LEU A 96 -16.68 6.91 6.67
C LEU A 96 -18.16 7.27 6.89
N ASP A 97 -18.60 7.06 8.13
CA ASP A 97 -19.83 7.63 8.65
C ASP A 97 -19.47 8.73 9.65
N LEU A 98 -20.09 9.90 9.54
CA LEU A 98 -19.82 11.03 10.44
C LEU A 98 -20.14 10.70 11.90
N ASP A 99 -21.09 9.83 12.16
CA ASP A 99 -21.41 9.39 13.53
C ASP A 99 -20.28 8.58 14.18
N GLN A 100 -19.38 7.95 13.39
CA GLN A 100 -18.20 7.26 13.92
C GLN A 100 -17.26 8.18 14.69
N VAL A 101 -17.28 9.50 14.45
CA VAL A 101 -16.52 10.49 15.22
C VAL A 101 -16.78 10.34 16.72
N ARG A 102 -17.99 9.96 17.13
CA ARG A 102 -18.37 9.82 18.55
C ARG A 102 -17.79 8.56 19.20
N ASN A 103 -17.47 7.55 18.39
CA ASN A 103 -17.16 6.20 18.86
C ASN A 103 -15.66 5.97 19.14
N TYR A 104 -14.80 6.93 18.81
CA TYR A 104 -13.35 6.79 18.98
C TYR A 104 -12.73 8.03 19.65
N ARG A 105 -11.55 7.86 20.24
CA ARG A 105 -10.78 8.93 20.88
C ARG A 105 -9.77 9.56 19.93
N VAL A 106 -9.13 8.73 19.09
CA VAL A 106 -8.05 9.09 18.18
C VAL A 106 -8.35 8.59 16.78
N PHE A 107 -8.06 9.39 15.79
CA PHE A 107 -8.16 9.05 14.37
C PHE A 107 -6.78 9.10 13.75
N VAL A 108 -6.36 8.00 13.10
CA VAL A 108 -5.12 7.93 12.33
C VAL A 108 -5.48 7.79 10.85
N ILE A 109 -5.20 8.81 10.08
CA ILE A 109 -5.54 8.89 8.66
C ILE A 109 -4.29 8.53 7.85
N PHE A 110 -4.32 7.38 7.18
CA PHE A 110 -3.21 6.91 6.36
C PHE A 110 -3.44 7.24 4.88
N ARG A 111 -2.58 8.09 4.31
CA ARG A 111 -2.55 8.46 2.87
C ARG A 111 -3.92 8.80 2.25
N ALA A 112 -4.91 9.20 3.04
CA ALA A 112 -6.22 9.53 2.48
C ALA A 112 -6.20 10.94 1.85
N PRO A 113 -6.63 11.06 0.58
CA PRO A 113 -6.82 12.36 -0.05
C PRO A 113 -8.07 13.05 0.48
N TYR A 114 -8.12 14.36 0.33
CA TYR A 114 -9.27 15.15 0.76
C TYR A 114 -10.53 14.78 -0.03
N THR A 115 -11.61 14.57 0.72
CA THR A 115 -12.99 14.61 0.25
C THR A 115 -13.78 15.54 1.18
N GLU A 116 -14.90 16.08 0.71
CA GLU A 116 -15.75 16.93 1.57
C GLU A 116 -16.17 16.20 2.84
N LYS A 117 -16.52 14.91 2.73
CA LYS A 117 -16.92 14.08 3.87
C LYS A 117 -15.78 13.86 4.87
N LEU A 118 -14.54 13.59 4.40
CA LEU A 118 -13.38 13.46 5.27
C LEU A 118 -13.05 14.80 5.94
N GLY A 119 -13.15 15.90 5.20
CA GLY A 119 -12.96 17.24 5.76
C GLY A 119 -13.97 17.59 6.85
N GLU A 120 -15.23 17.21 6.66
CA GLU A 120 -16.28 17.38 7.66
C GLU A 120 -16.02 16.48 8.87
N PHE A 121 -15.65 15.23 8.66
CA PHE A 121 -15.28 14.29 9.72
C PHE A 121 -14.16 14.84 10.61
N ILE A 122 -13.08 15.38 10.00
CA ILE A 122 -11.96 15.98 10.75
C ILE A 122 -12.42 17.19 11.56
N ARG A 123 -13.27 18.06 10.99
CA ARG A 123 -13.80 19.24 11.72
C ARG A 123 -14.62 18.81 12.93
N LEU A 124 -15.53 17.87 12.75
CA LEU A 124 -16.34 17.32 13.85
C LEU A 124 -15.48 16.63 14.92
N ALA A 125 -14.43 15.91 14.54
CA ALA A 125 -13.49 15.29 15.47
C ALA A 125 -12.82 16.36 16.34
N LYS A 126 -12.37 17.45 15.74
CA LYS A 126 -11.75 18.58 16.46
C LYS A 126 -12.73 19.33 17.37
N GLU A 127 -13.96 19.56 16.93
CA GLU A 127 -15.02 20.16 17.74
C GLU A 127 -15.33 19.31 18.98
N LEU A 128 -15.21 17.99 18.87
CA LEU A 128 -15.37 17.05 19.97
C LEU A 128 -14.07 16.81 20.78
N ASN A 129 -13.04 17.64 20.58
CA ASN A 129 -11.73 17.51 21.21
C ASN A 129 -11.07 16.13 21.02
N LYS A 130 -11.29 15.50 19.87
CA LYS A 130 -10.62 14.27 19.47
C LYS A 130 -9.29 14.59 18.79
N THR A 131 -8.32 13.66 18.90
CA THR A 131 -7.02 13.80 18.24
C THR A 131 -7.08 13.22 16.85
N VAL A 132 -6.59 13.97 15.86
CA VAL A 132 -6.49 13.55 14.47
C VAL A 132 -5.04 13.57 14.02
N ILE A 133 -4.53 12.41 13.60
CA ILE A 133 -3.13 12.22 13.17
C ILE A 133 -3.13 11.81 11.69
N TYR A 134 -2.22 12.38 10.91
CA TYR A 134 -1.97 11.92 9.54
C TYR A 134 -0.75 11.00 9.51
N ASP A 135 -0.90 9.81 8.95
CA ASP A 135 0.21 8.87 8.76
C ASP A 135 0.61 8.82 7.29
N ILE A 136 1.91 9.01 7.04
CA ILE A 136 2.46 8.96 5.69
C ILE A 136 3.91 8.46 5.72
N ASP A 137 4.21 7.51 4.85
CA ASP A 137 5.49 6.82 4.76
C ASP A 137 6.30 7.18 3.51
N ASP A 138 5.80 8.18 2.73
CA ASP A 138 6.40 8.63 1.48
C ASP A 138 6.20 10.15 1.29
N LEU A 139 7.00 10.81 0.42
CA LEU A 139 6.90 12.24 0.13
C LEU A 139 5.91 12.54 -1.00
N VAL A 140 4.73 11.93 -0.96
CA VAL A 140 3.64 12.15 -1.94
C VAL A 140 2.63 13.22 -1.47
N ILE A 141 3.13 14.28 -0.83
CA ILE A 141 2.32 15.37 -0.24
C ILE A 141 2.56 16.73 -0.89
N ASP A 142 3.53 16.82 -1.78
CA ASP A 142 3.83 18.05 -2.52
C ASP A 142 4.46 17.68 -3.86
N THR A 143 4.03 18.33 -4.94
CA THR A 143 4.52 18.07 -6.30
C THR A 143 6.02 18.34 -6.45
N LYS A 144 6.60 19.23 -5.63
CA LYS A 144 8.05 19.46 -5.63
C LYS A 144 8.89 18.21 -5.36
N TYR A 145 8.33 17.22 -4.65
CA TYR A 145 8.99 15.92 -4.44
C TYR A 145 8.67 14.94 -5.56
N THR A 146 7.39 14.91 -5.98
CA THR A 146 6.94 13.96 -7.00
C THR A 146 7.43 14.32 -8.39
N ASP A 147 7.74 15.58 -8.68
CA ASP A 147 8.35 16.04 -9.95
C ASP A 147 9.72 15.41 -10.22
N THR A 148 10.36 14.81 -9.22
CA THR A 148 11.63 14.08 -9.39
C THR A 148 11.45 12.61 -9.80
N ILE A 149 10.21 12.10 -9.78
CA ILE A 149 9.89 10.70 -10.11
C ILE A 149 9.77 10.56 -11.63
N LYS A 150 10.79 10.02 -12.29
CA LYS A 150 10.82 9.89 -13.76
C LYS A 150 9.68 9.08 -14.34
N TYR A 151 9.17 8.08 -13.62
CA TYR A 151 8.01 7.32 -14.08
C TYR A 151 6.80 8.21 -14.37
N LEU A 152 6.62 9.30 -13.63
CA LEU A 152 5.50 10.24 -13.86
C LEU A 152 5.62 10.99 -15.19
N ASP A 153 6.81 11.05 -15.80
CA ASP A 153 7.01 11.63 -17.12
C ASP A 153 6.43 10.76 -18.25
N THR A 154 6.16 9.49 -17.97
CA THR A 154 5.53 8.55 -18.91
C THR A 154 4.00 8.64 -18.93
N MET A 155 3.40 9.37 -18.00
CA MET A 155 1.96 9.55 -17.89
C MET A 155 1.42 10.52 -18.94
N THR A 156 0.18 10.32 -19.35
CA THR A 156 -0.55 11.33 -20.12
C THR A 156 -0.77 12.59 -19.27
N LYS A 157 -1.09 13.70 -19.91
CA LYS A 157 -1.36 14.96 -19.17
C LYS A 157 -2.51 14.81 -18.18
N GLU A 158 -3.54 14.09 -18.55
CA GLU A 158 -4.73 13.83 -17.73
C GLU A 158 -4.39 12.96 -16.51
N GLU A 159 -3.62 11.90 -16.70
CA GLU A 159 -3.14 11.03 -15.62
C GLU A 159 -2.24 11.80 -14.66
N ARG A 160 -1.28 12.58 -15.19
CA ARG A 160 -0.40 13.40 -14.39
C ARG A 160 -1.17 14.45 -13.58
N GLN A 161 -2.15 15.11 -14.18
CA GLN A 161 -3.00 16.08 -13.48
C GLN A 161 -3.78 15.43 -12.36
N GLY A 162 -4.37 14.25 -12.59
CA GLY A 162 -5.08 13.48 -11.57
C GLY A 162 -4.16 13.06 -10.41
N TYR A 163 -2.93 12.62 -10.71
CA TYR A 163 -1.93 12.29 -9.72
C TYR A 163 -1.57 13.50 -8.85
N ASP A 164 -1.24 14.63 -9.48
CA ASP A 164 -0.87 15.88 -8.79
C ASP A 164 -2.02 16.44 -7.93
N GLU A 165 -3.27 16.28 -8.39
CA GLU A 165 -4.44 16.62 -7.59
C GLU A 165 -4.57 15.71 -6.36
N GLY A 166 -4.33 14.42 -6.50
CA GLY A 166 -4.26 13.47 -5.39
C GLY A 166 -3.22 13.88 -4.36
N VAL A 167 -2.02 14.24 -4.80
CA VAL A 167 -0.92 14.74 -3.94
C VAL A 167 -1.35 16.00 -3.17
N ARG A 168 -1.93 17.00 -3.86
CA ARG A 168 -2.44 18.23 -3.22
C ARG A 168 -3.56 17.95 -2.22
N ASN A 169 -4.43 17.00 -2.53
CA ASN A 169 -5.52 16.59 -1.64
C ASN A 169 -5.00 15.87 -0.40
N MET A 170 -3.95 15.06 -0.49
CA MET A 170 -3.28 14.49 0.69
C MET A 170 -2.64 15.56 1.55
N GLN A 171 -1.94 16.54 0.96
CA GLN A 171 -1.39 17.68 1.70
C GLN A 171 -2.49 18.47 2.43
N LYS A 172 -3.65 18.67 1.79
CA LYS A 172 -4.78 19.38 2.41
C LYS A 172 -5.25 18.68 3.68
N VAL A 173 -5.40 17.34 3.66
CA VAL A 173 -5.78 16.56 4.85
C VAL A 173 -4.70 16.65 5.92
N LEU A 174 -3.43 16.46 5.55
CA LEU A 174 -2.31 16.54 6.47
C LEU A 174 -2.33 17.87 7.26
N LYS A 175 -2.54 19.00 6.59
CA LYS A 175 -2.62 20.33 7.23
C LYS A 175 -3.82 20.51 8.14
N MET A 176 -4.85 19.69 8.03
CA MET A 176 -6.02 19.70 8.92
C MET A 176 -5.79 18.91 10.20
N CYS A 177 -4.77 18.03 10.25
CA CYS A 177 -4.48 17.14 11.37
C CYS A 177 -3.68 17.84 12.47
N ASP A 178 -3.70 17.28 13.69
CA ASP A 178 -3.00 17.82 14.86
C ASP A 178 -1.52 17.44 14.89
N ALA A 179 -1.20 16.30 14.25
CA ALA A 179 0.15 15.77 14.14
C ALA A 179 0.29 14.91 12.90
N VAL A 180 1.55 14.62 12.56
CA VAL A 180 1.92 13.67 11.50
C VAL A 180 2.77 12.56 12.09
N VAL A 181 2.55 11.34 11.63
CA VAL A 181 3.41 10.17 11.89
C VAL A 181 4.05 9.74 10.58
N THR A 182 5.35 9.42 10.63
CA THR A 182 6.11 8.94 9.47
C THR A 182 7.14 7.88 9.88
N THR A 183 7.95 7.40 8.92
CA THR A 183 8.81 6.22 9.11
C THR A 183 10.27 6.53 9.38
N THR A 184 10.80 7.66 8.91
CA THR A 184 12.23 7.97 8.97
C THR A 184 12.49 9.40 9.40
N GLU A 185 13.70 9.68 9.89
CA GLU A 185 14.14 11.03 10.26
C GLU A 185 14.12 11.98 9.07
N ARG A 186 14.49 11.50 7.89
CA ARG A 186 14.48 12.31 6.67
C ARG A 186 13.07 12.75 6.30
N LEU A 187 12.11 11.83 6.34
CA LEU A 187 10.70 12.15 6.12
C LEU A 187 10.18 13.12 7.18
N ALA A 188 10.51 12.88 8.46
CA ALA A 188 10.08 13.77 9.54
C ALA A 188 10.63 15.19 9.37
N GLN A 189 11.88 15.33 8.94
CA GLN A 189 12.48 16.63 8.65
C GLN A 189 11.72 17.39 7.55
N GLU A 190 11.38 16.72 6.45
CA GLU A 190 10.62 17.35 5.36
C GLU A 190 9.18 17.66 5.78
N LEU A 191 8.52 16.75 6.49
CA LEU A 191 7.15 16.91 6.95
C LEU A 191 6.97 18.00 8.00
N SER A 192 8.03 18.34 8.75
CA SER A 192 8.01 19.46 9.71
C SER A 192 7.72 20.81 9.06
N ASN A 193 7.90 20.94 7.73
CA ASN A 193 7.51 22.12 6.98
C ASN A 193 5.97 22.25 6.79
N TYR A 194 5.22 21.18 7.03
CA TYR A 194 3.78 21.11 6.75
C TYR A 194 2.93 20.91 8.01
N ALA A 195 3.52 20.41 9.09
CA ALA A 195 2.81 20.09 10.32
C ALA A 195 3.57 20.58 11.57
N PRO A 196 2.88 21.03 12.62
CA PRO A 196 3.52 21.55 13.85
C PRO A 196 4.16 20.45 14.71
N LYS A 197 3.71 19.20 14.55
CA LYS A 197 4.21 18.04 15.30
C LYS A 197 4.39 16.88 14.36
N VAL A 198 5.60 16.31 14.32
CA VAL A 198 5.91 15.14 13.53
C VAL A 198 6.56 14.07 14.42
N PHE A 199 6.05 12.87 14.36
CA PHE A 199 6.55 11.71 15.12
C PHE A 199 7.08 10.65 14.15
N ILE A 200 8.08 9.91 14.62
CA ILE A 200 8.65 8.80 13.87
C ILE A 200 8.14 7.49 14.46
N ASN A 201 7.44 6.71 13.64
CA ASN A 201 7.08 5.33 13.91
C ASN A 201 7.56 4.47 12.75
N ARG A 202 8.69 3.78 12.95
CA ARG A 202 9.35 2.98 11.90
C ARG A 202 8.50 1.77 11.51
N ASN A 203 8.67 1.33 10.27
CA ASN A 203 8.14 0.04 9.87
C ASN A 203 8.90 -1.07 10.61
N THR A 204 8.17 -1.98 11.22
CA THR A 204 8.69 -3.14 11.95
C THR A 204 7.97 -4.40 11.50
N ALA A 205 8.55 -5.56 11.76
CA ALA A 205 7.85 -6.82 11.59
C ALA A 205 6.74 -6.95 12.65
N SER A 206 5.61 -7.52 12.25
CA SER A 206 4.57 -7.93 13.20
C SER A 206 4.90 -9.28 13.82
N GLU A 207 4.23 -9.63 14.92
CA GLU A 207 4.35 -10.96 15.54
C GLU A 207 4.06 -12.09 14.54
N VAL A 208 3.01 -11.93 13.73
CA VAL A 208 2.67 -12.90 12.68
C VAL A 208 3.80 -13.02 11.64
N MET A 209 4.41 -11.90 11.24
CA MET A 209 5.54 -11.93 10.30
C MET A 209 6.75 -12.65 10.91
N LEU A 210 7.03 -12.43 12.20
CA LEU A 210 8.11 -13.14 12.91
C LEU A 210 7.87 -14.64 12.94
N GLN A 211 6.66 -15.09 13.28
CA GLN A 211 6.30 -16.51 13.28
C GLN A 211 6.47 -17.15 11.90
N LEU A 212 5.95 -16.51 10.84
CA LEU A 212 6.12 -16.98 9.47
C LEU A 212 7.60 -17.03 9.05
N SER A 213 8.39 -16.04 9.50
CA SER A 213 9.83 -16.01 9.21
C SER A 213 10.59 -17.13 9.91
N GLU A 214 10.23 -17.47 11.15
CA GLU A 214 10.82 -18.59 11.87
C GLU A 214 10.49 -19.95 11.20
N GLU A 215 9.25 -20.11 10.74
CA GLU A 215 8.82 -21.31 10.02
C GLU A 215 9.58 -21.45 8.69
N ALA A 216 9.66 -20.36 7.92
CA ALA A 216 10.39 -20.32 6.66
C ALA A 216 11.89 -20.61 6.87
N TYR A 217 12.50 -20.00 7.90
CA TYR A 217 13.91 -20.22 8.23
C TYR A 217 14.22 -21.69 8.55
N LYS A 218 13.38 -22.35 9.37
CA LYS A 218 13.54 -23.77 9.71
C LYS A 218 13.46 -24.65 8.46
N LYS A 219 12.51 -24.36 7.56
CA LYS A 219 12.33 -25.09 6.29
C LYS A 219 13.51 -24.90 5.36
N CYS A 220 13.92 -23.64 5.10
CA CYS A 220 15.00 -23.32 4.19
C CYS A 220 16.40 -23.70 4.72
N SER A 221 16.60 -23.70 6.05
CA SER A 221 17.86 -24.12 6.66
C SER A 221 18.17 -25.61 6.43
N ALA A 222 17.12 -26.46 6.38
CA ALA A 222 17.27 -27.87 6.04
C ALA A 222 17.65 -28.10 4.58
N GLU A 223 17.31 -27.17 3.68
CA GLU A 223 17.60 -27.25 2.24
C GLU A 223 18.98 -26.65 1.86
N LYS A 224 19.56 -25.80 2.74
CA LYS A 224 20.84 -25.11 2.48
C LYS A 224 22.09 -25.97 2.66
N GLU A 225 21.99 -27.15 3.26
CA GLU A 225 23.15 -28.05 3.42
C GLU A 225 23.64 -28.54 2.05
N GLY A 226 24.67 -27.88 1.51
CA GLY A 226 25.35 -28.27 0.27
C GLY A 226 25.38 -27.27 -0.88
N SER A 227 24.64 -26.16 -0.81
CA SER A 227 24.70 -25.14 -1.87
C SER A 227 25.86 -24.16 -1.67
N SER A 228 26.77 -24.07 -2.65
CA SER A 228 27.82 -23.02 -2.70
C SER A 228 27.31 -21.68 -3.28
N LYS A 229 26.03 -21.60 -3.68
CA LYS A 229 25.45 -20.42 -4.32
C LYS A 229 25.15 -19.32 -3.30
N VAL A 230 25.48 -18.09 -3.66
CA VAL A 230 25.17 -16.88 -2.89
C VAL A 230 24.04 -16.15 -3.60
N LYS A 231 22.89 -16.02 -2.95
CA LYS A 231 21.71 -15.37 -3.49
C LYS A 231 21.66 -13.91 -3.05
N LEU A 232 21.59 -12.99 -4.01
CA LEU A 232 21.33 -11.56 -3.78
C LEU A 232 19.88 -11.29 -4.11
N GLY A 233 19.08 -10.92 -3.12
CA GLY A 233 17.65 -10.60 -3.31
C GLY A 233 17.44 -9.09 -3.53
N TYR A 234 16.72 -8.72 -4.60
CA TYR A 234 16.18 -7.38 -4.80
C TYR A 234 14.65 -7.44 -4.83
N PHE A 235 14.02 -6.78 -3.87
CA PHE A 235 12.58 -6.79 -3.70
C PHE A 235 11.99 -5.48 -4.22
N SER A 236 11.43 -5.52 -5.44
CA SER A 236 10.82 -4.37 -6.10
C SER A 236 9.31 -4.37 -5.92
N GLY A 237 8.78 -3.33 -5.26
CA GLY A 237 7.33 -3.19 -5.08
C GLY A 237 6.60 -2.70 -6.32
N SER A 238 7.26 -1.88 -7.15
CA SER A 238 6.67 -1.28 -8.35
C SER A 238 7.75 -0.84 -9.33
N ILE A 239 7.36 -0.52 -10.55
CA ILE A 239 8.26 -0.05 -11.62
C ILE A 239 9.00 1.26 -11.27
N THR A 240 8.49 2.04 -10.30
CA THR A 240 9.16 3.25 -9.81
C THR A 240 10.50 2.97 -9.13
N HIS A 241 10.77 1.72 -8.72
CA HIS A 241 12.04 1.29 -8.12
C HIS A 241 13.13 0.92 -9.16
N ASN A 242 12.85 1.08 -10.45
CA ASN A 242 13.87 0.90 -11.49
C ASN A 242 15.06 1.87 -11.28
N ASP A 243 14.78 3.13 -10.91
CA ASP A 243 15.82 4.13 -10.65
C ASP A 243 16.67 3.77 -9.42
N ASP A 244 16.09 3.16 -8.39
CA ASP A 244 16.80 2.69 -7.20
C ASP A 244 17.77 1.54 -7.56
N PHE A 245 17.33 0.60 -8.41
CA PHE A 245 18.16 -0.50 -8.88
C PHE A 245 19.36 -0.02 -9.70
N ILE A 246 19.18 1.03 -10.51
CA ILE A 246 20.28 1.64 -11.30
C ILE A 246 21.44 2.08 -10.41
N LEU A 247 21.18 2.53 -9.17
CA LEU A 247 22.23 2.96 -8.24
C LEU A 247 23.15 1.80 -7.81
N ILE A 248 22.59 0.62 -7.61
CA ILE A 248 23.34 -0.57 -7.17
C ILE A 248 23.82 -1.46 -8.33
N LYS A 249 23.24 -1.28 -9.52
CA LYS A 249 23.53 -2.06 -10.74
C LYS A 249 25.03 -2.29 -10.99
N PRO A 250 25.90 -1.26 -10.96
CA PRO A 250 27.32 -1.46 -11.24
C PRO A 250 28.03 -2.36 -10.22
N ALA A 251 27.59 -2.31 -8.95
CA ALA A 251 28.17 -3.14 -7.89
C ALA A 251 27.71 -4.59 -8.04
N VAL A 252 26.44 -4.81 -8.34
CA VAL A 252 25.86 -6.16 -8.55
C VAL A 252 26.49 -6.82 -9.77
N ALA A 253 26.62 -6.10 -10.89
CA ALA A 253 27.26 -6.63 -12.09
C ALA A 253 28.71 -7.06 -11.82
N LYS A 254 29.52 -6.22 -11.16
CA LYS A 254 30.93 -6.57 -10.77
C LYS A 254 30.99 -7.78 -9.84
N LEU A 255 30.05 -7.96 -8.93
CA LEU A 255 30.00 -9.15 -8.07
C LEU A 255 29.71 -10.40 -8.90
N MET A 256 28.76 -10.34 -9.83
CA MET A 256 28.44 -11.46 -10.70
C MET A 256 29.52 -11.79 -11.72
N GLU A 257 30.28 -10.80 -12.19
CA GLU A 257 31.51 -11.02 -13.00
C GLU A 257 32.60 -11.73 -12.21
N LYS A 258 32.83 -11.30 -10.96
CA LYS A 258 33.90 -11.80 -10.12
C LYS A 258 33.64 -13.18 -9.53
N TYR A 259 32.38 -13.48 -9.23
CA TYR A 259 31.97 -14.68 -8.52
C TYR A 259 30.90 -15.44 -9.31
N GLU A 260 31.24 -16.58 -9.86
CA GLU A 260 30.35 -17.41 -10.68
C GLU A 260 29.18 -18.02 -9.86
N ASN A 261 29.35 -18.15 -8.55
CA ASN A 261 28.37 -18.69 -7.64
C ASN A 261 27.34 -17.65 -7.12
N VAL A 262 27.41 -16.40 -7.57
CA VAL A 262 26.45 -15.36 -7.19
C VAL A 262 25.25 -15.38 -8.14
N GLU A 263 24.06 -15.46 -7.57
CA GLU A 263 22.77 -15.35 -8.26
C GLU A 263 22.04 -14.07 -7.84
N LEU A 264 21.40 -13.38 -8.79
CA LEU A 264 20.52 -12.24 -8.54
C LEU A 264 19.07 -12.71 -8.60
N HIS A 265 18.37 -12.63 -7.48
CA HIS A 265 16.96 -12.95 -7.36
C HIS A 265 16.15 -11.64 -7.31
N ILE A 266 15.26 -11.43 -8.28
CA ILE A 266 14.41 -10.25 -8.38
C ILE A 266 13.00 -10.68 -8.01
N VAL A 267 12.42 -10.04 -6.99
CA VAL A 267 11.05 -10.30 -6.54
C VAL A 267 10.19 -9.08 -6.85
N GLY A 268 9.12 -9.28 -7.62
CA GLY A 268 8.21 -8.22 -8.05
C GLY A 268 8.54 -7.67 -9.44
N ILE A 269 8.34 -6.37 -9.65
CA ILE A 269 8.44 -5.72 -10.96
C ILE A 269 9.74 -4.93 -11.07
N LEU A 270 10.61 -5.32 -12.00
CA LEU A 270 11.84 -4.61 -12.35
C LEU A 270 12.14 -4.81 -13.84
N ASP A 271 12.46 -3.73 -14.55
CA ASP A 271 13.03 -3.82 -15.89
C ASP A 271 14.52 -4.19 -15.77
N ILE A 272 14.84 -5.43 -16.11
CA ILE A 272 16.20 -5.96 -15.99
C ILE A 272 17.10 -5.26 -17.02
N PRO A 273 18.14 -4.53 -16.59
CA PRO A 273 19.04 -3.85 -17.50
C PRO A 273 19.79 -4.82 -18.42
N LYS A 274 20.07 -4.41 -19.67
CA LYS A 274 20.73 -5.24 -20.69
C LYS A 274 22.09 -5.78 -20.27
N GLU A 275 22.79 -5.10 -19.38
CA GLU A 275 24.07 -5.54 -18.84
C GLU A 275 24.00 -6.90 -18.12
N PHE A 276 22.81 -7.29 -17.67
CA PHE A 276 22.58 -8.58 -17.03
C PHE A 276 22.26 -9.71 -18.02
N GLU A 277 22.10 -9.43 -19.31
CA GLU A 277 21.90 -10.46 -20.34
C GLU A 277 23.08 -11.47 -20.39
N ALA A 278 24.29 -11.02 -20.05
CA ALA A 278 25.47 -11.91 -19.94
C ALA A 278 25.37 -12.90 -18.76
N PHE A 279 24.47 -12.67 -17.81
CA PHE A 279 24.29 -13.47 -16.59
C PHE A 279 22.92 -14.14 -16.53
N GLN A 280 22.20 -14.23 -17.67
CA GLN A 280 20.78 -14.66 -17.69
C GLN A 280 20.51 -15.98 -16.94
N ASP A 281 21.46 -16.93 -16.93
CA ASP A 281 21.34 -18.19 -16.18
C ASP A 281 21.42 -18.02 -14.66
N ARG A 282 21.82 -16.83 -14.18
CA ARG A 282 21.99 -16.48 -12.78
C ARG A 282 21.12 -15.30 -12.34
N VAL A 283 20.24 -14.81 -13.23
CA VAL A 283 19.22 -13.79 -12.91
C VAL A 283 17.88 -14.47 -12.86
N ILE A 284 17.29 -14.57 -11.68
CA ILE A 284 16.10 -15.34 -11.41
C ILE A 284 14.98 -14.38 -11.00
N ALA A 285 13.98 -14.24 -11.86
CA ALA A 285 12.80 -13.44 -11.57
C ALA A 285 11.73 -14.28 -10.82
N HIS A 286 11.26 -13.73 -9.73
CA HIS A 286 10.14 -14.29 -8.96
C HIS A 286 8.92 -13.40 -9.15
N PRO A 287 7.73 -14.00 -9.37
CA PRO A 287 6.51 -13.22 -9.42
C PRO A 287 6.23 -12.57 -8.06
N PHE A 288 5.39 -11.55 -8.09
CA PHE A 288 4.86 -10.95 -6.88
C PHE A 288 4.12 -12.02 -6.05
N VAL A 289 4.40 -12.07 -4.76
CA VAL A 289 3.79 -13.02 -3.82
C VAL A 289 3.01 -12.31 -2.73
N GLU A 290 2.02 -13.00 -2.19
CA GLU A 290 1.34 -12.55 -0.97
C GLU A 290 2.35 -12.39 0.17
N TRP A 291 2.16 -11.36 0.99
CA TRP A 291 3.12 -11.02 2.06
C TRP A 291 3.42 -12.17 3.02
N GLN A 292 2.47 -13.09 3.23
CA GLN A 292 2.65 -14.28 4.09
C GLN A 292 3.70 -15.24 3.52
N LYS A 293 3.92 -15.24 2.22
CA LYS A 293 4.91 -16.09 1.53
C LYS A 293 6.26 -15.41 1.34
N LEU A 294 6.32 -14.11 1.62
CA LEU A 294 7.56 -13.33 1.46
C LEU A 294 8.73 -13.89 2.26
N PRO A 295 8.56 -14.36 3.52
CA PRO A 295 9.65 -14.97 4.29
C PRO A 295 10.26 -16.23 3.66
N GLU A 296 9.51 -16.96 2.83
CA GLU A 296 10.04 -18.14 2.12
C GLU A 296 10.96 -17.77 0.94
N LEU A 297 10.89 -16.52 0.47
CA LEU A 297 11.75 -16.00 -0.61
C LEU A 297 13.02 -15.33 -0.07
N ILE A 298 13.01 -14.89 1.17
CA ILE A 298 14.14 -14.25 1.85
C ILE A 298 15.05 -15.34 2.44
#